data_267ca96504098d01c6e80339428041e5
#
_entry.id   267ca96504098d01c6e80339428041e5
#
_cell.length_a   1.000
_cell.length_b   1.000
_cell.length_c   1.000
_cell.angle_alpha   90.00
_cell.angle_beta   90.00
_cell.angle_gamma   90.00
#
_symmetry.space_group_name_H-M   'P 1'
#
loop_
_entity.id
_entity.type
_entity.pdbx_description
1 polymer ?
#
loop_
_entity_poly.entity_id
_entity_poly.type
_entity_poly.pdbx_seq_one_letter_code
_entity_poly.pdbx_strand_id
1 'polypeptide(L)'
;VELTDYQVDQKPGGGGSPARLTCNVGRRTLDRAQEIFAGQCPSISLEVMVRFDHEALPRKDQIEPLAQELAAFLRDHAAQGCRQPITFNRRPRAFDAYPLLQSHVESIILFRTSHLPYWQLNNARHIHLSPEILADRISSKNEKRAGYKGIQAGEDCWLVIVASGETSADRAGPEIAAAGIVDNPAVLQAAGQGAFERIYFWEAVRNWHRLIWPAESAAD
;
A
#
# COMPACT_ATOMS: atom_id res chain seq x y z
N VAL A 1 -22.80 -5.50 8.57
CA VAL A 1 -21.62 -4.62 8.47
C VAL A 1 -20.97 -4.80 7.12
N GLU A 2 -20.74 -3.72 6.40
CA GLU A 2 -19.95 -3.69 5.17
C GLU A 2 -18.53 -3.27 5.51
N LEU A 3 -17.55 -4.09 5.13
CA LEU A 3 -16.13 -3.75 5.25
C LEU A 3 -15.59 -3.29 3.91
N THR A 4 -14.85 -2.21 3.88
CA THR A 4 -14.16 -1.74 2.68
C THR A 4 -12.79 -1.17 3.01
N ASP A 5 -11.79 -1.54 2.20
CA ASP A 5 -10.44 -1.01 2.34
C ASP A 5 -10.38 0.43 1.82
N TYR A 6 -9.71 1.28 2.57
CA TYR A 6 -9.30 2.59 2.09
C TYR A 6 -8.12 2.45 1.14
N GLN A 7 -8.21 3.05 -0.05
CA GLN A 7 -7.13 3.07 -1.04
C GLN A 7 -6.91 4.51 -1.50
N VAL A 8 -5.70 5.00 -1.30
CA VAL A 8 -5.36 6.42 -1.41
C VAL A 8 -5.39 6.97 -2.84
N ASP A 9 -5.11 6.14 -3.83
CA ASP A 9 -4.92 6.58 -5.21
C ASP A 9 -5.88 5.93 -6.19
N GLN A 10 -7.01 5.47 -5.70
CA GLN A 10 -8.05 4.89 -6.55
C GLN A 10 -8.70 5.99 -7.39
N LYS A 11 -8.62 5.86 -8.72
CA LYS A 11 -9.33 6.77 -9.63
C LYS A 11 -10.83 6.48 -9.58
N PRO A 12 -11.69 7.52 -9.58
CA PRO A 12 -13.13 7.34 -9.67
C PRO A 12 -13.51 6.49 -10.89
N GLY A 13 -14.32 5.44 -10.70
CA GLY A 13 -14.79 4.55 -11.78
C GLY A 13 -13.74 3.64 -12.42
N GLY A 14 -12.51 3.63 -11.94
CA GLY A 14 -11.40 2.83 -12.49
C GLY A 14 -11.08 1.59 -11.66
N GLY A 15 -10.60 0.53 -12.32
CA GLY A 15 -10.11 -0.66 -11.64
C GLY A 15 -8.83 -0.37 -10.84
N GLY A 16 -8.79 -0.83 -9.61
CA GLY A 16 -7.64 -0.96 -8.73
C GLY A 16 -6.74 0.27 -8.49
N SER A 17 -6.22 0.38 -7.28
CA SER A 17 -5.25 1.39 -6.90
C SER A 17 -3.90 1.14 -7.58
N PRO A 18 -3.27 2.13 -8.26
CA PRO A 18 -1.90 2.02 -8.76
C PRO A 18 -0.89 1.62 -7.67
N ALA A 19 -1.02 2.15 -6.46
CA ALA A 19 -0.15 1.78 -5.34
C ALA A 19 -0.33 0.30 -4.95
N ARG A 20 -1.57 -0.21 -4.94
CA ARG A 20 -1.83 -1.64 -4.69
C ARG A 20 -1.26 -2.52 -5.81
N LEU A 21 -1.39 -2.08 -7.06
CA LEU A 21 -0.78 -2.78 -8.18
C LEU A 21 0.75 -2.82 -8.03
N THR A 22 1.37 -1.68 -7.69
CA THR A 22 2.81 -1.59 -7.41
C THR A 22 3.22 -2.53 -6.28
N CYS A 23 2.46 -2.55 -5.19
CA CYS A 23 2.72 -3.46 -4.07
C CYS A 23 2.60 -4.93 -4.50
N ASN A 24 1.56 -5.31 -5.23
CA ASN A 24 1.36 -6.69 -5.67
C ASN A 24 2.45 -7.16 -6.64
N VAL A 25 2.77 -6.33 -7.63
CA VAL A 25 3.83 -6.64 -8.63
C VAL A 25 5.18 -6.65 -7.95
N GLY A 26 5.48 -5.64 -7.14
CA GLY A 26 6.73 -5.55 -6.39
C GLY A 26 6.92 -6.73 -5.44
N ARG A 27 5.87 -7.14 -4.71
CA ARG A 27 5.93 -8.29 -3.80
C ARG A 27 6.27 -9.57 -4.55
N ARG A 28 5.56 -9.88 -5.64
CA ARG A 28 5.82 -11.06 -6.48
C ARG A 28 7.25 -11.09 -7.01
N THR A 29 7.74 -9.94 -7.49
CA THR A 29 9.12 -9.82 -7.98
C THR A 29 10.12 -10.07 -6.86
N LEU A 30 9.87 -9.50 -5.69
CA LEU A 30 10.75 -9.61 -4.54
C LEU A 30 10.80 -11.03 -3.98
N ASP A 31 9.64 -11.67 -3.80
CA ASP A 31 9.54 -13.05 -3.32
C ASP A 31 10.27 -14.00 -4.28
N ARG A 32 10.08 -13.82 -5.59
CA ARG A 32 10.76 -14.63 -6.61
C ARG A 32 12.27 -14.40 -6.62
N ALA A 33 12.72 -13.15 -6.49
CA ALA A 33 14.15 -12.84 -6.38
C ALA A 33 14.79 -13.45 -5.13
N GLN A 34 14.07 -13.46 -4.02
CA GLN A 34 14.52 -14.08 -2.77
C GLN A 34 14.71 -15.60 -2.93
N GLU A 35 13.77 -16.28 -3.58
CA GLU A 35 13.89 -17.72 -3.89
C GLU A 35 15.14 -18.02 -4.75
N ILE A 36 15.34 -17.24 -5.83
CA ILE A 36 16.49 -17.39 -6.73
C ILE A 36 17.80 -17.15 -5.96
N PHE A 37 17.85 -16.07 -5.18
CA PHE A 37 19.04 -15.72 -4.39
C PHE A 37 19.36 -16.79 -3.35
N ALA A 38 18.38 -17.29 -2.62
CA ALA A 38 18.55 -18.34 -1.63
C ALA A 38 19.09 -19.64 -2.24
N GLY A 39 18.65 -19.98 -3.45
CA GLY A 39 19.18 -21.12 -4.20
C GLY A 39 20.63 -20.94 -4.65
N GLN A 40 21.06 -19.73 -4.95
CA GLN A 40 22.42 -19.42 -5.42
C GLN A 40 23.40 -19.10 -4.30
N CYS A 41 22.93 -18.55 -3.20
CA CYS A 41 23.74 -18.06 -2.08
C CYS A 41 23.20 -18.52 -0.72
N PRO A 42 23.07 -19.82 -0.45
CA PRO A 42 22.37 -20.34 0.73
C PRO A 42 23.01 -19.97 2.06
N SER A 43 24.31 -19.61 2.07
CA SER A 43 25.05 -19.21 3.27
C SER A 43 24.99 -17.70 3.56
N ILE A 44 24.35 -16.92 2.70
CA ILE A 44 24.29 -15.46 2.83
C ILE A 44 22.89 -15.04 3.25
N SER A 45 22.80 -14.40 4.42
CA SER A 45 21.54 -13.78 4.88
C SER A 45 21.59 -12.27 4.68
N LEU A 46 20.62 -11.75 3.95
CA LEU A 46 20.48 -10.32 3.65
C LEU A 46 19.15 -9.79 4.15
N GLU A 47 19.18 -8.57 4.64
CA GLU A 47 18.00 -7.73 4.73
C GLU A 47 18.00 -6.80 3.52
N VAL A 48 16.89 -6.81 2.78
CA VAL A 48 16.74 -6.11 1.50
C VAL A 48 15.47 -5.31 1.50
N MET A 49 15.57 -4.03 1.18
CA MET A 49 14.42 -3.16 0.97
C MET A 49 14.48 -2.63 -0.46
N VAL A 50 13.43 -2.90 -1.25
CA VAL A 50 13.36 -2.48 -2.65
C VAL A 50 12.23 -1.49 -2.85
N ARG A 51 12.55 -0.37 -3.50
CA ARG A 51 11.58 0.61 -3.93
C ARG A 51 11.41 0.54 -5.44
N PHE A 52 10.24 0.14 -5.88
CA PHE A 52 9.88 0.12 -7.29
C PHE A 52 9.37 1.47 -7.76
N ASP A 53 9.63 1.77 -9.03
CA ASP A 53 9.07 2.94 -9.71
C ASP A 53 7.59 2.69 -10.00
N HIS A 54 6.71 3.49 -9.39
CA HIS A 54 5.26 3.34 -9.55
C HIS A 54 4.75 3.80 -10.92
N GLU A 55 5.55 4.61 -11.64
CA GLU A 55 5.22 5.08 -13.00
C GLU A 55 5.71 4.10 -14.06
N ALA A 56 6.68 3.24 -13.72
CA ALA A 56 7.31 2.30 -14.61
C ALA A 56 7.22 0.85 -14.08
N LEU A 57 6.00 0.38 -13.80
CA LEU A 57 5.80 -0.99 -13.31
C LEU A 57 6.16 -2.03 -14.36
N PRO A 58 6.81 -3.15 -13.98
CA PRO A 58 7.10 -4.24 -14.90
C PRO A 58 5.79 -4.90 -15.35
N ARG A 59 5.74 -5.28 -16.62
CA ARG A 59 4.67 -6.11 -17.17
C ARG A 59 4.78 -7.53 -16.63
N LYS A 60 3.72 -8.31 -16.77
CA LYS A 60 3.66 -9.69 -16.25
C LYS A 60 4.79 -10.57 -16.77
N ASP A 61 5.16 -10.42 -18.03
CA ASP A 61 6.25 -11.14 -18.70
C ASP A 61 7.66 -10.68 -18.25
N GLN A 62 7.76 -9.52 -17.61
CA GLN A 62 9.02 -8.96 -17.11
C GLN A 62 9.29 -9.30 -15.64
N ILE A 63 8.32 -9.85 -14.90
CA ILE A 63 8.48 -10.16 -13.46
C ILE A 63 9.60 -11.16 -13.23
N GLU A 64 9.62 -12.28 -13.96
CA GLU A 64 10.66 -13.31 -13.83
C GLU A 64 12.06 -12.79 -14.24
N PRO A 65 12.23 -12.15 -15.41
CA PRO A 65 13.51 -11.55 -15.77
C PRO A 65 14.00 -10.49 -14.77
N LEU A 66 13.10 -9.63 -14.27
CA LEU A 66 13.45 -8.63 -13.26
C LEU A 66 13.87 -9.25 -11.93
N ALA A 67 13.20 -10.33 -11.51
CA ALA A 67 13.57 -11.07 -10.31
C ALA A 67 14.96 -11.71 -10.45
N GLN A 68 15.30 -12.22 -11.64
CA GLN A 68 16.63 -12.76 -11.95
C GLN A 68 17.71 -11.67 -11.89
N GLU A 69 17.45 -10.49 -12.49
CA GLU A 69 18.39 -9.36 -12.41
C GLU A 69 18.56 -8.88 -10.96
N LEU A 70 17.47 -8.80 -10.17
CA LEU A 70 17.54 -8.41 -8.78
C LEU A 70 18.37 -9.40 -7.95
N ALA A 71 18.16 -10.71 -8.14
CA ALA A 71 18.95 -11.73 -7.47
C ALA A 71 20.43 -11.67 -7.86
N ALA A 72 20.74 -11.45 -9.15
CA ALA A 72 22.10 -11.30 -9.66
C ALA A 72 22.76 -10.03 -9.06
N PHE A 73 22.08 -8.89 -9.07
CA PHE A 73 22.55 -7.66 -8.45
C PHE A 73 22.90 -7.87 -6.96
N LEU A 74 22.00 -8.50 -6.21
CA LEU A 74 22.20 -8.75 -4.79
C LEU A 74 23.37 -9.71 -4.54
N ARG A 75 23.54 -10.76 -5.37
CA ARG A 75 24.70 -11.66 -5.31
C ARG A 75 26.01 -10.91 -5.53
N ASP A 76 26.06 -10.06 -6.56
CA ASP A 76 27.27 -9.34 -6.93
C ASP A 76 27.66 -8.28 -5.89
N HIS A 77 26.69 -7.80 -5.10
CA HIS A 77 26.90 -6.80 -4.03
C HIS A 77 26.85 -7.40 -2.61
N ALA A 78 26.51 -8.66 -2.44
CA ALA A 78 26.39 -9.30 -1.12
C ALA A 78 27.71 -9.32 -0.33
N ALA A 79 28.85 -9.40 -1.03
CA ALA A 79 30.17 -9.36 -0.42
C ALA A 79 30.52 -7.97 0.14
N GLN A 80 29.91 -6.92 -0.39
CA GLN A 80 30.08 -5.53 0.06
C GLN A 80 29.23 -5.23 1.30
N GLY A 81 28.28 -6.11 1.62
CA GLY A 81 27.33 -5.96 2.73
C GLY A 81 28.06 -5.92 4.07
N CYS A 82 28.35 -4.70 4.50
CA CYS A 82 28.89 -4.39 5.80
C CYS A 82 27.79 -4.41 6.86
N ARG A 83 28.20 -4.22 8.13
CA ARG A 83 27.27 -4.05 9.26
C ARG A 83 26.37 -2.80 9.14
N GLN A 84 26.64 -1.93 8.17
CA GLN A 84 25.84 -0.74 7.88
C GLN A 84 25.06 -0.92 6.58
N PRO A 85 23.83 -0.40 6.50
CA PRO A 85 23.05 -0.44 5.27
C PRO A 85 23.76 0.28 4.12
N ILE A 86 23.75 -0.35 2.94
CA ILE A 86 24.22 0.27 1.70
C ILE A 86 23.01 0.58 0.85
N THR A 87 22.91 1.82 0.37
CA THR A 87 21.84 2.27 -0.50
C THR A 87 22.34 2.42 -1.93
N PHE A 88 21.68 1.73 -2.85
CA PHE A 88 21.87 1.85 -4.28
C PHE A 88 20.69 2.59 -4.87
N ASN A 89 20.95 3.65 -5.62
CA ASN A 89 19.89 4.44 -6.25
C ASN A 89 20.05 4.37 -7.77
N ARG A 90 18.93 4.41 -8.50
CA ARG A 90 18.93 4.52 -9.96
C ARG A 90 19.76 5.74 -10.44
N ARG A 91 19.77 6.80 -9.66
CA ARG A 91 20.64 7.96 -9.89
C ARG A 91 21.57 8.15 -8.68
N PRO A 92 22.92 8.14 -8.82
CA PRO A 92 23.66 8.04 -10.08
C PRO A 92 23.97 6.58 -10.48
N ARG A 93 23.27 6.04 -11.46
CA ARG A 93 23.62 4.87 -12.29
C ARG A 93 24.04 3.56 -11.58
N ALA A 94 23.49 3.27 -10.40
CA ALA A 94 23.85 2.04 -9.69
C ALA A 94 23.42 0.75 -10.44
N PHE A 95 22.50 0.86 -11.39
CA PHE A 95 21.89 -0.27 -12.11
C PHE A 95 22.26 -0.33 -13.60
N ASP A 96 23.31 0.39 -14.05
CA ASP A 96 23.66 0.44 -15.48
C ASP A 96 23.90 -0.95 -16.13
N ALA A 97 24.41 -1.92 -15.36
CA ALA A 97 24.60 -3.29 -15.83
C ALA A 97 23.32 -4.16 -15.74
N TYR A 98 22.22 -3.60 -15.25
CA TYR A 98 20.96 -4.30 -14.95
C TYR A 98 19.78 -3.51 -15.55
N PRO A 99 19.48 -3.67 -16.86
CA PRO A 99 18.56 -2.81 -17.59
C PRO A 99 17.12 -2.83 -17.05
N LEU A 100 16.65 -3.95 -16.52
CA LEU A 100 15.32 -4.01 -15.94
C LEU A 100 15.28 -3.35 -14.55
N LEU A 101 16.33 -3.50 -13.73
CA LEU A 101 16.44 -2.73 -12.48
C LEU A 101 16.49 -1.24 -12.78
N GLN A 102 17.29 -0.81 -13.76
CA GLN A 102 17.38 0.58 -14.18
C GLN A 102 16.04 1.16 -14.64
N SER A 103 15.20 0.33 -15.24
CA SER A 103 13.87 0.74 -15.74
C SER A 103 12.79 0.77 -14.67
N HIS A 104 12.83 -0.15 -13.71
CA HIS A 104 11.70 -0.44 -12.83
C HIS A 104 11.96 -0.20 -11.33
N VAL A 105 13.22 0.02 -10.93
CA VAL A 105 13.60 0.16 -9.51
C VAL A 105 14.18 1.54 -9.24
N GLU A 106 13.68 2.23 -8.23
CA GLU A 106 14.20 3.53 -7.79
C GLU A 106 15.41 3.36 -6.88
N SER A 107 15.33 2.42 -5.91
CA SER A 107 16.40 2.17 -4.96
C SER A 107 16.36 0.77 -4.36
N ILE A 108 17.53 0.31 -3.96
CA ILE A 108 17.74 -0.91 -3.19
C ILE A 108 18.56 -0.55 -1.97
N ILE A 109 18.10 -0.94 -0.78
CA ILE A 109 18.88 -0.87 0.46
C ILE A 109 19.16 -2.30 0.87
N LEU A 110 20.41 -2.60 1.11
CA LEU A 110 20.82 -3.92 1.58
C LEU A 110 21.80 -3.83 2.74
N PHE A 111 21.72 -4.80 3.63
CA PHE A 111 22.75 -5.06 4.62
C PHE A 111 22.78 -6.53 5.00
N ARG A 112 23.94 -6.99 5.44
CA ARG A 112 24.13 -8.37 5.87
C ARG A 112 23.59 -8.54 7.28
N THR A 113 22.79 -9.58 7.47
CA THR A 113 22.23 -9.92 8.78
C THR A 113 22.70 -11.29 9.24
N SER A 114 22.78 -11.49 10.55
CA SER A 114 22.97 -12.81 11.16
C SER A 114 21.64 -13.50 11.48
N HIS A 115 20.53 -12.81 11.25
CA HIS A 115 19.18 -13.32 11.45
C HIS A 115 18.61 -13.91 10.16
N LEU A 116 17.36 -14.37 10.23
CA LEU A 116 16.62 -14.80 9.04
C LEU A 116 16.57 -13.68 7.99
N PRO A 117 16.71 -13.99 6.70
CA PRO A 117 16.64 -13.01 5.64
C PRO A 117 15.29 -12.29 5.68
N TYR A 118 15.31 -10.97 5.61
CA TYR A 118 14.11 -10.15 5.63
C TYR A 118 14.07 -9.25 4.39
N TRP A 119 13.15 -9.55 3.49
CA TRP A 119 13.00 -8.82 2.24
C TRP A 119 11.66 -8.09 2.22
N GLN A 120 11.70 -6.79 1.98
CA GLN A 120 10.50 -5.95 2.02
C GLN A 120 10.47 -4.90 0.92
N LEU A 121 9.28 -4.45 0.60
CA LEU A 121 9.07 -3.29 -0.25
C LEU A 121 9.29 -2.01 0.57
N ASN A 122 10.15 -1.11 0.06
CA ASN A 122 10.33 0.22 0.62
C ASN A 122 9.40 1.21 -0.11
N ASN A 123 8.12 0.97 -0.04
CA ASN A 123 7.11 1.81 -0.68
C ASN A 123 6.57 2.89 0.28
N ALA A 124 7.29 3.20 1.35
CA ALA A 124 6.87 4.20 2.32
C ALA A 124 6.84 5.60 1.67
N ARG A 125 5.84 5.84 0.84
CA ARG A 125 5.36 7.21 0.61
C ARG A 125 4.41 7.53 1.76
N HIS A 126 4.63 8.66 2.40
CA HIS A 126 3.57 9.26 3.21
C HIS A 126 2.47 9.63 2.23
N ILE A 127 1.43 8.83 2.22
CA ILE A 127 0.28 9.09 1.38
C ILE A 127 -0.70 9.86 2.26
N HIS A 128 -0.97 11.09 1.88
CA HIS A 128 -1.94 11.91 2.58
C HIS A 128 -3.34 11.33 2.33
N LEU A 129 -4.11 11.15 3.38
CA LEU A 129 -5.53 10.90 3.25
C LEU A 129 -6.16 12.12 2.58
N SER A 130 -6.86 11.93 1.47
CA SER A 130 -7.62 12.98 0.81
C SER A 130 -9.07 12.88 1.22
N PRO A 131 -9.70 14.00 1.66
CA PRO A 131 -11.12 14.03 1.94
C PRO A 131 -11.96 13.64 0.73
N GLU A 132 -11.51 14.02 -0.48
CA GLU A 132 -12.19 13.72 -1.73
C GLU A 132 -12.22 12.21 -2.00
N ILE A 133 -11.09 11.52 -1.81
CA ILE A 133 -11.01 10.06 -1.97
C ILE A 133 -11.90 9.34 -0.95
N LEU A 134 -11.92 9.84 0.29
CA LEU A 134 -12.79 9.28 1.32
C LEU A 134 -14.26 9.49 0.98
N ALA A 135 -14.64 10.68 0.56
CA ALA A 135 -16.00 11.00 0.12
C ALA A 135 -16.45 10.15 -1.07
N ASP A 136 -15.61 10.02 -2.11
CA ASP A 136 -15.86 9.15 -3.28
C ASP A 136 -16.05 7.70 -2.87
N ARG A 137 -15.27 7.22 -1.90
CA ARG A 137 -15.40 5.84 -1.40
C ARG A 137 -16.75 5.62 -0.73
N ILE A 138 -17.17 6.55 0.13
CA ILE A 138 -18.48 6.52 0.78
C ILE A 138 -19.61 6.55 -0.27
N SER A 139 -19.54 7.49 -1.21
CA SER A 139 -20.54 7.64 -2.29
C SER A 139 -20.65 6.36 -3.13
N SER A 140 -19.52 5.78 -3.53
CA SER A 140 -19.51 4.52 -4.29
C SER A 140 -20.14 3.35 -3.53
N LYS A 141 -20.03 3.34 -2.21
CA LYS A 141 -20.67 2.31 -1.36
C LYS A 141 -22.15 2.60 -1.17
N ASN A 142 -22.55 3.86 -1.03
CA ASN A 142 -23.94 4.26 -0.99
C ASN A 142 -24.69 3.80 -2.26
N GLU A 143 -24.11 4.03 -3.44
CA GLU A 143 -24.71 3.59 -4.72
C GLU A 143 -24.88 2.05 -4.81
N LYS A 144 -23.92 1.31 -4.27
CA LYS A 144 -23.96 -0.15 -4.30
C LYS A 144 -24.90 -0.78 -3.26
N ARG A 145 -25.24 -0.04 -2.22
CA ARG A 145 -26.02 -0.53 -1.08
C ARG A 145 -27.35 -1.17 -1.49
N ALA A 146 -28.05 -0.59 -2.46
CA ALA A 146 -29.33 -1.11 -2.97
C ALA A 146 -29.20 -2.50 -3.64
N GLY A 147 -27.99 -2.87 -4.07
CA GLY A 147 -27.70 -4.17 -4.69
C GLY A 147 -27.22 -5.25 -3.72
N TYR A 148 -27.09 -4.97 -2.44
CA TYR A 148 -26.60 -5.94 -1.47
C TYR A 148 -27.66 -6.99 -1.16
N LYS A 149 -27.33 -8.25 -1.49
CA LYS A 149 -28.22 -9.39 -1.23
C LYS A 149 -28.21 -9.75 0.26
N GLY A 150 -29.37 -10.11 0.79
CA GLY A 150 -29.51 -10.61 2.16
C GLY A 150 -29.73 -9.54 3.23
N ILE A 151 -29.79 -8.27 2.86
CA ILE A 151 -30.15 -7.19 3.78
C ILE A 151 -31.65 -6.89 3.59
N GLN A 152 -32.41 -7.08 4.65
CA GLN A 152 -33.83 -6.75 4.63
C GLN A 152 -34.05 -5.23 4.73
N ALA A 153 -35.14 -4.76 4.16
CA ALA A 153 -35.51 -3.35 4.29
C ALA A 153 -35.78 -3.05 5.77
N GLY A 154 -35.06 -2.06 6.32
CA GLY A 154 -35.16 -1.66 7.73
C GLY A 154 -34.10 -2.29 8.66
N GLU A 155 -33.21 -3.13 8.15
CA GLU A 155 -32.06 -3.59 8.95
C GLU A 155 -30.96 -2.52 8.98
N ASP A 156 -30.44 -2.29 10.17
CA ASP A 156 -29.27 -1.41 10.38
C ASP A 156 -28.06 -1.92 9.61
N CYS A 157 -27.52 -1.10 8.74
CA CYS A 157 -26.32 -1.40 7.97
C CYS A 157 -25.21 -0.41 8.24
N TRP A 158 -24.07 -0.91 8.64
CA TRP A 158 -22.91 -0.09 8.97
C TRP A 158 -21.84 -0.25 7.91
N LEU A 159 -21.20 0.85 7.55
CA LEU A 159 -20.01 0.88 6.70
C LEU A 159 -18.79 1.10 7.58
N VAL A 160 -17.82 0.18 7.50
CA VAL A 160 -16.51 0.36 8.13
C VAL A 160 -15.45 0.48 7.03
N ILE A 161 -14.80 1.63 6.98
CA ILE A 161 -13.70 1.91 6.05
C ILE A 161 -12.41 1.64 6.79
N VAL A 162 -11.65 0.65 6.33
CA VAL A 162 -10.44 0.17 7.01
C VAL A 162 -9.20 0.67 6.27
N ALA A 163 -8.33 1.38 6.99
CA ALA A 163 -6.95 1.62 6.58
C ALA A 163 -6.06 0.60 7.30
N SER A 164 -5.81 -0.54 6.65
CA SER A 164 -5.13 -1.68 7.29
C SER A 164 -3.64 -1.43 7.52
N GLY A 165 -3.02 -0.57 6.70
CA GLY A 165 -1.58 -0.33 6.73
C GLY A 165 -0.75 -1.51 6.24
N GLU A 166 -1.38 -2.58 5.75
CA GLU A 166 -0.69 -3.75 5.19
C GLU A 166 0.11 -3.39 3.94
N THR A 167 -0.40 -2.43 3.18
CA THR A 167 0.29 -1.88 2.01
C THR A 167 0.46 -0.37 2.15
N SER A 168 1.39 0.20 1.36
CA SER A 168 1.53 1.66 1.31
C SER A 168 0.26 2.37 0.82
N ALA A 169 -0.60 1.67 0.09
CA ALA A 169 -1.89 2.18 -0.37
C ALA A 169 -2.92 2.31 0.76
N ASP A 170 -2.76 1.54 1.83
CA ASP A 170 -3.71 1.47 2.95
C ASP A 170 -3.21 2.23 4.18
N ARG A 171 -1.95 2.74 4.14
CA ARG A 171 -1.41 3.53 5.25
C ARG A 171 -2.00 4.91 5.24
N ALA A 172 -2.82 5.14 6.23
CA ALA A 172 -3.22 6.46 6.60
C ALA A 172 -2.11 7.09 7.47
N GLY A 173 -1.64 8.28 7.12
CA GLY A 173 -0.60 8.98 7.90
C GLY A 173 -1.11 9.43 9.28
N PRO A 174 -0.20 9.79 10.20
CA PRO A 174 -0.57 10.30 11.53
C PRO A 174 -1.47 11.54 11.51
N GLU A 175 -1.52 12.18 10.38
CA GLU A 175 -2.26 13.41 10.14
C GLU A 175 -3.78 13.23 10.09
N ILE A 176 -4.27 12.00 9.91
CA ILE A 176 -5.72 11.73 9.83
C ILE A 176 -6.43 12.11 11.13
N ALA A 177 -5.85 11.75 12.26
CA ALA A 177 -6.41 12.07 13.56
C ALA A 177 -6.35 13.59 13.85
N ALA A 178 -5.37 14.29 13.26
CA ALA A 178 -5.13 15.72 13.52
C ALA A 178 -5.80 16.65 12.51
N ALA A 179 -6.08 16.19 11.29
CA ALA A 179 -6.42 17.08 10.17
C ALA A 179 -7.93 17.30 9.95
N GLY A 180 -8.79 16.73 10.78
CA GLY A 180 -10.24 16.91 10.59
C GLY A 180 -10.78 16.39 9.25
N ILE A 181 -10.05 15.46 8.59
CA ILE A 181 -10.42 14.94 7.27
C ILE A 181 -11.77 14.26 7.31
N VAL A 182 -12.03 13.52 8.40
CA VAL A 182 -13.31 12.85 8.60
C VAL A 182 -14.46 13.83 8.86
N ASP A 183 -14.14 15.04 9.31
CA ASP A 183 -15.09 16.14 9.55
C ASP A 183 -15.20 17.07 8.34
N ASN A 184 -14.52 16.76 7.23
CA ASN A 184 -14.59 17.55 6.02
C ASN A 184 -16.01 17.57 5.46
N PRO A 185 -16.53 18.74 5.04
CA PRO A 185 -17.89 18.87 4.54
C PRO A 185 -18.24 17.90 3.41
N ALA A 186 -17.31 17.63 2.49
CA ALA A 186 -17.54 16.68 1.40
C ALA A 186 -17.71 15.24 1.92
N VAL A 187 -16.95 14.85 2.95
CA VAL A 187 -17.06 13.54 3.59
C VAL A 187 -18.40 13.42 4.32
N LEU A 188 -18.77 14.42 5.10
CA LEU A 188 -20.05 14.46 5.82
C LEU A 188 -21.24 14.49 4.86
N GLN A 189 -21.14 15.22 3.76
CA GLN A 189 -22.17 15.22 2.71
C GLN A 189 -22.35 13.85 2.08
N ALA A 190 -21.25 13.17 1.72
CA ALA A 190 -21.29 11.82 1.17
C ALA A 190 -21.88 10.83 2.19
N ALA A 191 -21.50 10.96 3.45
CA ALA A 191 -22.01 10.11 4.54
C ALA A 191 -23.52 10.32 4.78
N GLY A 192 -23.99 11.57 4.70
CA GLY A 192 -25.40 11.94 4.93
C GLY A 192 -26.36 11.53 3.81
N GLN A 193 -25.89 10.87 2.74
CA GLN A 193 -26.77 10.32 1.68
C GLN A 193 -27.68 9.18 2.16
N GLY A 194 -27.49 8.70 3.39
CA GLY A 194 -28.49 7.86 4.08
C GLY A 194 -28.51 6.38 3.70
N ALA A 195 -27.49 5.88 3.00
CA ALA A 195 -27.45 4.46 2.63
C ALA A 195 -26.98 3.56 3.80
N PHE A 196 -26.27 4.13 4.77
CA PHE A 196 -25.79 3.45 5.97
C PHE A 196 -26.23 4.22 7.22
N GLU A 197 -26.65 3.50 8.27
CA GLU A 197 -27.05 4.09 9.55
C GLU A 197 -25.85 4.59 10.33
N ARG A 198 -24.67 3.91 10.12
CA ARG A 198 -23.40 4.34 10.71
C ARG A 198 -22.25 4.14 9.73
N ILE A 199 -21.32 5.07 9.74
CA ILE A 199 -20.09 5.01 8.96
C ILE A 199 -18.92 5.25 9.89
N TYR A 200 -17.99 4.28 9.94
CA TYR A 200 -16.76 4.35 10.72
C TYR A 200 -15.56 4.39 9.80
N PHE A 201 -14.55 5.16 10.21
CA PHE A 201 -13.19 5.01 9.73
C PHE A 201 -12.34 4.32 10.79
N TRP A 202 -11.58 3.29 10.40
CA TRP A 202 -10.72 2.54 11.28
C TRP A 202 -9.30 2.42 10.70
N GLU A 203 -8.32 2.97 11.43
CA GLU A 203 -6.90 2.78 11.17
C GLU A 203 -6.38 1.61 12.00
N ALA A 204 -6.22 0.45 11.35
CA ALA A 204 -5.92 -0.80 12.04
C ALA A 204 -4.53 -0.80 12.72
N VAL A 205 -3.51 -0.17 12.11
CA VAL A 205 -2.14 -0.15 12.64
C VAL A 205 -2.04 0.54 14.00
N ARG A 206 -2.83 1.60 14.20
CA ARG A 206 -2.85 2.37 15.47
C ARG A 206 -4.03 2.04 16.34
N ASN A 207 -4.89 1.13 15.88
CA ASN A 207 -6.15 0.82 16.54
C ASN A 207 -6.98 2.08 16.84
N TRP A 208 -6.94 3.05 15.92
CA TRP A 208 -7.70 4.29 16.02
C TRP A 208 -8.94 4.21 15.16
N HIS A 209 -10.08 4.62 15.68
CA HIS A 209 -11.32 4.66 14.94
C HIS A 209 -12.11 5.92 15.25
N ARG A 210 -12.93 6.33 14.30
CA ARG A 210 -13.84 7.46 14.45
C ARG A 210 -15.16 7.18 13.76
N LEU A 211 -16.23 7.58 14.39
CA LEU A 211 -17.57 7.64 13.80
C LEU A 211 -17.61 8.86 12.86
N ILE A 212 -17.91 8.64 11.57
CA ILE A 212 -18.11 9.69 10.58
C ILE A 212 -19.60 10.07 10.54
N TRP A 213 -20.49 9.08 10.64
CA TRP A 213 -21.92 9.27 10.54
C TRP A 213 -22.71 8.36 11.48
N PRO A 214 -23.77 8.84 12.14
CA PRO A 214 -24.18 10.24 12.18
C PRO A 214 -23.09 11.12 12.79
N ALA A 215 -22.96 12.36 12.32
CA ALA A 215 -22.03 13.30 12.92
C ALA A 215 -22.38 13.45 14.41
N GLU A 216 -21.38 13.32 15.29
CA GLU A 216 -21.59 13.63 16.71
C GLU A 216 -22.05 15.08 16.76
N SER A 217 -23.28 15.30 17.21
CA SER A 217 -23.73 16.67 17.52
C SER A 217 -22.72 17.22 18.52
N ALA A 218 -22.07 18.33 18.18
CA ALA A 218 -21.27 19.07 19.14
C ALA A 218 -22.16 19.25 20.36
N ALA A 219 -21.82 18.53 21.44
CA ALA A 219 -22.52 18.73 22.71
C ALA A 219 -22.25 20.16 23.13
N ASP A 220 -23.32 20.97 23.20
CA ASP A 220 -23.30 22.31 23.72
C ASP A 220 -22.73 22.38 25.15
#